data_d48d313d9739f1563b31ee6a46085d23
#
_entry.id   d48d313d9739f1563b31ee6a46085d23
#
_cell.length_a   1.000
_cell.length_b   1.000
_cell.length_c   1.000
_cell.angle_alpha   90.00
_cell.angle_beta   90.00
_cell.angle_gamma   90.00
#
_symmetry.space_group_name_H-M   'P 1'
#
loop_
_entity.id
_entity.type
_entity.pdbx_description
1 polymer ?
#
loop_
_entity_poly.entity_id
_entity_poly.type
_entity_poly.pdbx_seq_one_letter_code
_entity_poly.pdbx_strand_id
1 'polypeptide(L)'
;MLFRSVFERLAHIVVAHHERWDGRGYPYGVAKTAIPFSARVLAVVDSFDAMTSPRPYRQMPLTLSEAKSELRRGAGSQFDPCIVGAFLVMLEEREQMQGEQRQRYISMDGYSQGKALTA
;
A
#
# COMPACT_ATOMS: atom_id res chain seq x y z
N MET A 1 -11.48 20.07 -23.56
CA MET A 1 -12.64 19.61 -22.80
C MET A 1 -12.42 18.31 -22.02
N LEU A 2 -11.85 17.29 -22.65
CA LEU A 2 -11.57 16.00 -21.97
C LEU A 2 -10.55 16.17 -20.82
N PHE A 3 -9.52 16.94 -21.02
CA PHE A 3 -8.49 17.22 -20.01
C PHE A 3 -9.06 17.88 -18.75
N ARG A 4 -9.94 18.84 -18.91
CA ARG A 4 -10.52 19.55 -17.78
C ARG A 4 -11.34 18.60 -16.88
N SER A 5 -12.15 17.74 -17.48
CA SER A 5 -12.96 16.78 -16.73
C SER A 5 -12.13 15.72 -16.01
N VAL A 6 -11.01 15.26 -16.62
CA VAL A 6 -10.07 14.34 -16.00
C VAL A 6 -9.37 15.00 -14.82
N PHE A 7 -8.87 16.23 -14.99
CA PHE A 7 -8.22 16.99 -13.91
C PHE A 7 -9.18 17.27 -12.74
N GLU A 8 -10.41 17.61 -13.03
CA GLU A 8 -11.44 17.84 -12.00
C GLU A 8 -11.71 16.58 -11.19
N ARG A 9 -11.79 15.41 -11.84
CA ARG A 9 -11.96 14.12 -11.17
C ARG A 9 -10.74 13.76 -10.31
N LEU A 10 -9.54 13.92 -10.83
CA LEU A 10 -8.31 13.67 -10.09
C LEU A 10 -8.17 14.61 -8.90
N ALA A 11 -8.43 15.89 -9.09
CA ALA A 11 -8.39 16.87 -8.02
C ALA A 11 -9.39 16.51 -6.90
N HIS A 12 -10.58 16.06 -7.27
CA HIS A 12 -11.60 15.61 -6.31
C HIS A 12 -11.14 14.41 -5.49
N ILE A 13 -10.50 13.43 -6.13
CA ILE A 13 -9.92 12.25 -5.46
C ILE A 13 -8.79 12.68 -4.52
N VAL A 14 -7.88 13.54 -4.97
CA VAL A 14 -6.76 14.02 -4.15
C VAL A 14 -7.27 14.79 -2.93
N VAL A 15 -8.25 15.65 -3.10
CA VAL A 15 -8.86 16.38 -1.98
C VAL A 15 -9.52 15.41 -1.00
N ALA A 16 -10.21 14.40 -1.50
CA ALA A 16 -10.98 13.47 -0.68
C ALA A 16 -10.14 12.40 0.03
N HIS A 17 -8.84 12.22 -0.31
CA HIS A 17 -8.04 11.15 0.31
C HIS A 17 -7.67 11.40 1.78
N HIS A 18 -7.87 12.60 2.29
CA HIS A 18 -7.76 12.92 3.72
C HIS A 18 -9.05 12.67 4.51
N GLU A 19 -10.14 12.31 3.83
CA GLU A 19 -11.33 11.85 4.51
C GLU A 19 -11.06 10.50 5.18
N ARG A 20 -11.74 10.28 6.31
CA ARG A 20 -11.62 9.03 7.08
C ARG A 20 -12.92 8.23 6.96
N TRP A 21 -12.78 6.92 6.96
CA TRP A 21 -13.93 6.01 6.95
C TRP A 21 -14.97 6.33 8.02
N ASP A 22 -14.53 6.72 9.21
CA ASP A 22 -15.38 7.07 10.35
C ASP A 22 -16.01 8.47 10.29
N GLY A 23 -15.71 9.24 9.26
CA GLY A 23 -16.23 10.60 9.08
C GLY A 23 -15.51 11.69 9.88
N ARG A 24 -14.41 11.37 10.53
CA ARG A 24 -13.61 12.31 11.33
C ARG A 24 -12.46 12.96 10.54
N GLY A 25 -12.47 12.82 9.24
CA GLY A 25 -11.47 13.40 8.36
C GLY A 25 -11.84 14.78 7.86
N TYR A 26 -11.14 15.22 6.82
CA TYR A 26 -11.34 16.52 6.19
C TYR A 26 -11.15 16.42 4.68
N PRO A 27 -11.63 17.34 3.85
CA PRO A 27 -12.22 18.65 4.22
C PRO A 27 -13.69 18.63 4.59
N TYR A 28 -14.46 17.59 4.21
CA TYR A 28 -15.91 17.61 4.35
C TYR A 28 -16.44 16.77 5.51
N GLY A 29 -15.63 15.88 6.06
CA GLY A 29 -16.08 14.99 7.13
C GLY A 29 -17.10 13.95 6.68
N VAL A 30 -17.05 13.54 5.41
CA VAL A 30 -17.90 12.46 4.88
C VAL A 30 -17.40 11.11 5.34
N ALA A 31 -18.29 10.12 5.42
CA ALA A 31 -17.98 8.81 5.97
C ALA A 31 -18.29 7.69 4.98
N LYS A 32 -17.60 6.57 5.16
CA LYS A 32 -17.87 5.30 4.47
C LYS A 32 -17.94 5.46 2.94
N THR A 33 -19.00 4.97 2.33
CA THR A 33 -19.18 4.99 0.87
C THR A 33 -19.51 6.36 0.30
N ALA A 34 -19.73 7.37 1.13
CA ALA A 34 -19.80 8.76 0.67
C ALA A 34 -18.43 9.29 0.23
N ILE A 35 -17.35 8.65 0.69
CA ILE A 35 -15.99 8.91 0.20
C ILE A 35 -15.82 8.21 -1.15
N PRO A 36 -15.34 8.90 -2.20
CA PRO A 36 -15.08 8.24 -3.48
C PRO A 36 -14.19 7.00 -3.34
N PHE A 37 -14.49 5.94 -4.06
CA PHE A 37 -13.76 4.66 -3.99
C PHE A 37 -12.26 4.86 -4.19
N SER A 38 -11.86 5.61 -5.23
CA SER A 38 -10.44 5.88 -5.53
C SER A 38 -9.76 6.65 -4.40
N ALA A 39 -10.46 7.52 -3.71
CA ALA A 39 -9.92 8.24 -2.54
C ALA A 39 -9.71 7.31 -1.36
N ARG A 40 -10.59 6.33 -1.14
CA ARG A 40 -10.43 5.30 -0.11
C ARG A 40 -9.23 4.40 -0.38
N VAL A 41 -9.00 4.04 -1.63
CA VAL A 41 -7.80 3.29 -2.06
C VAL A 41 -6.55 4.13 -1.85
N LEU A 42 -6.54 5.37 -2.32
CA LEU A 42 -5.41 6.28 -2.18
C LEU A 42 -5.02 6.51 -0.71
N ALA A 43 -5.99 6.62 0.17
CA ALA A 43 -5.75 6.78 1.61
C ALA A 43 -4.93 5.62 2.19
N VAL A 44 -5.23 4.39 1.84
CA VAL A 44 -4.50 3.20 2.29
C VAL A 44 -3.09 3.16 1.68
N VAL A 45 -2.97 3.33 0.38
CA VAL A 45 -1.69 3.28 -0.35
C VAL A 45 -0.76 4.39 0.12
N ASP A 46 -1.26 5.62 0.25
CA ASP A 46 -0.48 6.77 0.70
C ASP A 46 0.01 6.59 2.14
N SER A 47 -0.84 6.09 3.03
CA SER A 47 -0.45 5.78 4.41
C SER A 47 0.62 4.71 4.49
N PHE A 48 0.49 3.65 3.69
CA PHE A 48 1.50 2.60 3.61
C PHE A 48 2.84 3.13 3.10
N ASP A 49 2.83 3.92 2.04
CA ASP A 49 4.02 4.56 1.51
C ASP A 49 4.68 5.47 2.53
N ALA A 50 3.90 6.29 3.21
CA ALA A 50 4.40 7.18 4.26
C ALA A 50 5.06 6.43 5.43
N MET A 51 4.50 5.26 5.80
CA MET A 51 5.04 4.43 6.88
C MET A 51 6.33 3.70 6.50
N THR A 52 6.45 3.25 5.27
CA THR A 52 7.54 2.38 4.80
C THR A 52 8.66 3.13 4.08
N SER A 53 8.47 4.40 3.74
CA SER A 53 9.46 5.24 3.07
C SER A 53 10.19 6.14 4.08
N PRO A 54 11.47 6.47 3.83
CA PRO A 54 12.19 7.43 4.67
C PRO A 54 11.53 8.81 4.65
N ARG A 55 11.44 9.44 5.83
CA ARG A 55 10.88 10.79 5.99
C ARG A 55 11.82 11.64 6.84
N PRO A 56 11.92 12.99 6.60
CA PRO A 56 12.82 13.87 7.35
C PRO A 56 12.55 13.89 8.86
N TYR A 57 11.31 13.67 9.28
CA TYR A 57 10.87 13.69 10.68
C TYR A 57 10.93 12.31 11.35
N ARG A 58 11.43 11.29 10.66
CA ARG A 58 11.50 9.92 11.16
C ARG A 58 12.87 9.33 10.83
N GLN A 59 13.59 8.86 11.83
CA GLN A 59 14.92 8.29 11.65
C GLN A 59 14.89 6.95 10.89
N MET A 60 13.87 6.12 11.14
CA MET A 60 13.72 4.84 10.45
C MET A 60 12.28 4.64 9.99
N PRO A 61 12.07 4.17 8.76
CA PRO A 61 10.75 3.75 8.32
C PRO A 61 10.28 2.51 9.10
N LEU A 62 8.97 2.31 9.17
CA LEU A 62 8.42 1.09 9.73
C LEU A 62 8.78 -0.12 8.86
N THR A 63 8.96 -1.26 9.50
CA THR A 63 9.07 -2.53 8.79
C THR A 63 7.75 -2.88 8.10
N LEU A 64 7.80 -3.80 7.14
CA LEU A 64 6.59 -4.27 6.46
C LEU A 64 5.57 -4.85 7.46
N SER A 65 6.04 -5.63 8.42
CA SER A 65 5.19 -6.21 9.48
C SER A 65 4.52 -5.14 10.34
N GLU A 66 5.25 -4.12 10.74
CA GLU A 66 4.74 -2.99 11.51
C GLU A 66 3.71 -2.18 10.72
N ALA A 67 3.99 -1.90 9.45
CA ALA A 67 3.05 -1.19 8.58
C ALA A 67 1.76 -1.97 8.37
N LYS A 68 1.83 -3.29 8.17
CA LYS A 68 0.65 -4.15 8.10
C LYS A 68 -0.19 -4.08 9.37
N SER A 69 0.45 -4.10 10.54
CA SER A 69 -0.23 -3.98 11.84
C SER A 69 -0.94 -2.64 11.98
N GLU A 70 -0.32 -1.55 11.55
CA GLU A 70 -0.93 -0.23 11.57
C GLU A 70 -2.16 -0.15 10.65
N LEU A 71 -2.09 -0.73 9.45
CA LEU A 71 -3.24 -0.79 8.54
C LEU A 71 -4.39 -1.60 9.15
N ARG A 72 -4.12 -2.74 9.77
CA ARG A 72 -5.14 -3.54 10.47
C ARG A 72 -5.79 -2.77 11.60
N ARG A 73 -5.00 -2.04 12.37
CA ARG A 73 -5.49 -1.21 13.48
C ARG A 73 -6.42 -0.11 12.99
N GLY A 74 -6.11 0.50 11.86
CA GLY A 74 -6.90 1.57 11.26
C GLY A 74 -8.12 1.11 10.46
N ALA A 75 -8.25 -0.18 10.17
CA ALA A 75 -9.37 -0.73 9.42
C ALA A 75 -10.70 -0.53 10.17
N GLY A 76 -11.67 0.07 9.51
CA GLY A 76 -12.98 0.38 10.10
C GLY A 76 -13.05 1.71 10.84
N SER A 77 -11.94 2.37 11.08
CA SER A 77 -11.90 3.73 11.64
C SER A 77 -11.30 4.73 10.64
N GLN A 78 -10.01 4.71 10.43
CA GLN A 78 -9.35 5.56 9.46
C GLN A 78 -9.57 5.09 8.03
N PHE A 79 -9.52 3.79 7.80
CA PHE A 79 -9.54 3.17 6.49
C PHE A 79 -10.78 2.30 6.26
N ASP A 80 -11.18 2.20 5.00
CA ASP A 80 -12.16 1.21 4.55
C ASP A 80 -11.63 -0.21 4.82
N PRO A 81 -12.32 -1.01 5.66
CA PRO A 81 -11.82 -2.33 6.03
C PRO A 81 -11.71 -3.30 4.85
N CYS A 82 -12.57 -3.19 3.85
CA CYS A 82 -12.50 -4.02 2.65
C CYS A 82 -11.25 -3.71 1.83
N ILE A 83 -10.89 -2.45 1.71
CA ILE A 83 -9.69 -2.01 0.99
C ILE A 83 -8.43 -2.44 1.74
N VAL A 84 -8.39 -2.29 3.06
CA VAL A 84 -7.28 -2.79 3.87
C VAL A 84 -7.09 -4.29 3.66
N GLY A 85 -8.17 -5.08 3.73
CA GLY A 85 -8.11 -6.52 3.51
C GLY A 85 -7.53 -6.89 2.14
N ALA A 86 -8.01 -6.26 1.07
CA ALA A 86 -7.52 -6.48 -0.29
C ALA A 86 -6.04 -6.08 -0.44
N PHE A 87 -5.64 -4.96 0.16
CA PHE A 87 -4.27 -4.48 0.12
C PHE A 87 -3.31 -5.43 0.83
N LEU A 88 -3.69 -5.96 2.00
CA LEU A 88 -2.90 -6.93 2.74
C LEU A 88 -2.71 -8.24 1.96
N VAL A 89 -3.75 -8.73 1.30
CA VAL A 89 -3.66 -9.92 0.42
C VAL A 89 -2.68 -9.67 -0.72
N MET A 90 -2.75 -8.52 -1.36
CA MET A 90 -1.81 -8.13 -2.43
C MET A 90 -0.36 -8.10 -1.93
N LEU A 91 -0.11 -7.56 -0.75
CA LEU A 91 1.22 -7.53 -0.16
C LEU A 91 1.77 -8.93 0.11
N GLU A 92 0.95 -9.83 0.63
CA GLU A 92 1.32 -11.23 0.87
C GLU A 92 1.66 -11.96 -0.41
N GLU A 93 0.87 -11.79 -1.47
CA GLU A 93 1.14 -12.35 -2.79
C GLU A 93 2.48 -11.85 -3.35
N ARG A 94 2.77 -10.57 -3.21
CA ARG A 94 4.06 -10.00 -3.64
C ARG A 94 5.24 -10.56 -2.86
N GLU A 95 5.10 -10.74 -1.56
CA GLU A 95 6.14 -11.36 -0.72
C GLU A 95 6.43 -12.79 -1.15
N GLN A 96 5.39 -13.59 -1.43
CA GLN A 96 5.53 -14.96 -1.92
C GLN A 96 6.25 -15.01 -3.26
N MET A 97 5.83 -14.18 -4.21
CA MET A 97 6.48 -14.10 -5.54
C MET A 97 7.96 -13.72 -5.45
N GLN A 98 8.30 -12.75 -4.61
CA GLN A 98 9.69 -12.34 -4.38
C GLN A 98 10.50 -13.47 -3.73
N GLY A 99 9.92 -14.18 -2.79
CA GLY A 99 10.54 -15.34 -2.16
C GLY A 99 10.82 -16.47 -3.16
N GLU A 100 9.88 -16.78 -4.02
CA GLU A 100 10.03 -17.80 -5.08
C GLU A 100 11.10 -17.41 -6.09
N GLN A 101 11.12 -16.17 -6.55
CA GLN A 101 12.13 -15.66 -7.48
C GLN A 101 13.52 -15.72 -6.86
N ARG A 102 13.64 -15.33 -5.59
CA ARG A 102 14.92 -15.41 -4.85
C ARG A 102 15.39 -16.86 -4.73
N GLN A 103 14.48 -17.78 -4.42
CA GLN A 103 14.80 -19.20 -4.29
C GLN A 103 15.27 -19.79 -5.62
N ARG A 104 14.62 -19.46 -6.73
CA ARG A 104 15.05 -19.86 -8.07
C ARG A 104 16.44 -19.34 -8.40
N TYR A 105 16.71 -18.08 -8.11
CA TYR A 105 18.04 -17.49 -8.33
C TYR A 105 19.13 -18.21 -7.55
N ILE A 106 18.93 -18.47 -6.26
CA ILE A 106 19.86 -19.20 -5.40
C ILE A 106 20.11 -20.61 -5.93
N SER A 107 19.04 -21.29 -6.37
CA SER A 107 19.14 -22.65 -6.94
C SER A 107 19.94 -22.67 -8.24
N MET A 108 19.79 -21.68 -9.09
CA MET A 108 20.55 -21.55 -10.34
C MET A 108 22.03 -21.26 -10.07
N ASP A 109 22.34 -20.41 -9.11
CA ASP A 109 23.71 -20.09 -8.73
C ASP A 109 24.43 -21.29 -8.10
N GLY A 110 23.74 -22.02 -7.22
CA GLY A 110 24.25 -23.29 -6.65
C GLY A 110 24.53 -24.34 -7.71
N TYR A 111 23.74 -24.43 -8.76
CA TYR A 111 23.99 -25.34 -9.89
C TYR A 111 25.22 -24.93 -10.71
N SER A 112 25.41 -23.64 -10.93
CA SER A 112 26.59 -23.09 -11.62
C SER A 112 27.88 -23.42 -10.88
N GLN A 113 27.89 -23.26 -9.56
CA GLN A 113 29.04 -23.55 -8.71
C GLN A 113 29.33 -25.06 -8.62
N GLY A 114 28.29 -25.89 -8.58
CA GLY A 114 28.45 -27.36 -8.58
C GLY A 114 29.07 -27.91 -9.84
N LYS A 115 28.82 -27.33 -11.01
CA LYS A 115 29.48 -27.73 -12.27
C LYS A 115 30.92 -27.30 -12.36
N ALA A 116 31.32 -26.22 -11.74
CA ALA A 116 32.70 -25.74 -11.74
C ALA A 116 33.60 -26.62 -10.87
N LEU A 117 33.04 -27.36 -9.89
CA LEU A 117 33.80 -28.25 -9.00
C LEU A 117 34.00 -29.68 -9.57
N THR A 118 33.29 -30.05 -10.62
CA THR A 118 33.35 -31.39 -11.25
C THR A 118 34.12 -31.40 -12.58
N ALA A 119 34.65 -30.30 -12.99
CA ALA A 119 35.52 -30.15 -14.15
C ALA A 119 36.97 -29.96 -13.71
#